data_9648ef98157f819fe880837a420e9a86
#
_entry.id   9648ef98157f819fe880837a420e9a86
#
_cell.length_a   1.000
_cell.length_b   1.000
_cell.length_c   1.000
_cell.angle_alpha   90.00
_cell.angle_beta   90.00
_cell.angle_gamma   90.00
#
_symmetry.space_group_name_H-M   'P 1'
#
loop_
_entity.id
_entity.type
_entity.pdbx_description
1 polymer ?
#
loop_
_entity_poly.entity_id
_entity_poly.type
_entity_poly.pdbx_seq_one_letter_code
_entity_poly.pdbx_strand_id
1 'polypeptide(L)'
;MAKKDVWNVPPVLREKAQTRMATQVAPLRKQRRTLNAKEWKFVTELVSGDGRVTMKEAAIRAGYKESSASVMAWKLTNPEINPHVVAAIQAYRAELNSKYNTSYERHMRDLQLIRDKALEAGAYAAAVQAEYRRGQALG
;
A
#
# COMPACT_ATOMS: atom_id res chain seq x y z
N MET A 1 -21.43 -36.92 13.45
CA MET A 1 -21.80 -35.51 13.60
C MET A 1 -20.81 -34.65 12.79
N ALA A 2 -21.29 -33.97 11.78
CA ALA A 2 -20.47 -33.03 11.03
C ALA A 2 -20.05 -31.88 11.97
N LYS A 3 -18.76 -31.68 12.16
CA LYS A 3 -18.25 -30.46 12.78
C LYS A 3 -18.74 -29.31 11.91
N LYS A 4 -19.62 -28.45 12.45
CA LYS A 4 -19.95 -27.19 11.79
C LYS A 4 -18.65 -26.41 11.64
N ASP A 5 -18.21 -26.21 10.40
CA ASP A 5 -17.09 -25.33 10.11
C ASP A 5 -17.41 -23.95 10.68
N VAL A 6 -16.70 -23.58 11.76
CA VAL A 6 -16.81 -22.28 12.42
C VAL A 6 -16.56 -21.12 11.44
N TRP A 7 -15.94 -21.43 10.29
CA TRP A 7 -15.57 -20.48 9.23
C TRP A 7 -16.57 -20.41 8.07
N ASN A 8 -17.67 -21.18 8.13
CA ASN A 8 -18.68 -21.17 7.07
C ASN A 8 -19.66 -19.99 7.27
N VAL A 9 -19.17 -18.81 6.89
CA VAL A 9 -20.01 -17.61 6.87
C VAL A 9 -21.07 -17.76 5.78
N PRO A 10 -22.35 -17.54 6.09
CA PRO A 10 -23.42 -17.64 5.10
C PRO A 10 -23.15 -16.73 3.88
N PRO A 11 -23.48 -17.18 2.65
CA PRO A 11 -23.21 -16.42 1.41
C PRO A 11 -23.74 -14.98 1.48
N VAL A 12 -24.90 -14.76 2.07
CA VAL A 12 -25.52 -13.43 2.25
C VAL A 12 -24.66 -12.49 3.09
N LEU A 13 -23.98 -13.00 4.12
CA LEU A 13 -23.07 -12.19 4.95
C LEU A 13 -21.75 -11.91 4.26
N ARG A 14 -21.26 -12.85 3.43
CA ARG A 14 -20.08 -12.63 2.58
C ARG A 14 -20.33 -11.54 1.55
N GLU A 15 -21.48 -11.58 0.90
CA GLU A 15 -21.88 -10.60 -0.12
C GLU A 15 -22.06 -9.21 0.50
N LYS A 16 -22.69 -9.11 1.67
CA LYS A 16 -22.80 -7.85 2.42
C LYS A 16 -21.45 -7.31 2.89
N ALA A 17 -20.54 -8.16 3.32
CA ALA A 17 -19.17 -7.76 3.72
C ALA A 17 -18.36 -7.30 2.51
N GLN A 18 -18.44 -7.99 1.39
CA GLN A 18 -17.78 -7.59 0.12
C GLN A 18 -18.36 -6.29 -0.42
N THR A 19 -19.68 -6.11 -0.35
CA THR A 19 -20.35 -4.87 -0.76
C THR A 19 -19.97 -3.70 0.16
N ARG A 20 -19.82 -3.93 1.46
CA ARG A 20 -19.32 -2.91 2.40
C ARG A 20 -17.88 -2.52 2.15
N MET A 21 -16.99 -3.48 1.87
CA MET A 21 -15.59 -3.19 1.50
C MET A 21 -15.48 -2.47 0.16
N ALA A 22 -16.27 -2.87 -0.84
CA ALA A 22 -16.31 -2.22 -2.14
C ALA A 22 -16.87 -0.79 -2.09
N THR A 23 -17.79 -0.49 -1.16
CA THR A 23 -18.39 0.84 -0.98
C THR A 23 -17.51 1.79 -0.17
N GLN A 24 -16.53 1.29 0.59
CA GLN A 24 -15.68 2.12 1.44
C GLN A 24 -14.56 2.86 0.68
N VAL A 25 -14.19 2.38 -0.50
CA VAL A 25 -13.14 3.01 -1.32
C VAL A 25 -13.79 3.68 -2.52
N ALA A 26 -13.99 4.99 -2.45
CA ALA A 26 -14.44 5.76 -3.60
C ALA A 26 -13.38 5.68 -4.73
N PRO A 27 -13.80 5.61 -6.01
CA PRO A 27 -12.85 5.55 -7.13
C PRO A 27 -11.91 6.76 -7.10
N LEU A 28 -10.63 6.54 -7.42
CA LEU A 28 -9.57 7.53 -7.36
C LEU A 28 -9.92 8.83 -8.10
N ARG A 29 -10.63 8.72 -9.24
CA ARG A 29 -11.12 9.87 -10.00
C ARG A 29 -12.08 10.75 -9.19
N LYS A 30 -12.94 10.16 -8.35
CA LYS A 30 -13.87 10.89 -7.47
C LYS A 30 -13.11 11.56 -6.34
N GLN A 31 -12.11 10.92 -5.79
CA GLN A 31 -11.27 11.45 -4.72
C GLN A 31 -10.42 12.63 -5.20
N ARG A 32 -9.87 12.56 -6.41
CA ARG A 32 -9.16 13.70 -7.03
C ARG A 32 -10.00 14.95 -7.11
N ARG A 33 -11.32 14.82 -7.29
CA ARG A 33 -12.24 15.97 -7.34
C ARG A 33 -12.56 16.57 -5.99
N THR A 34 -12.44 15.79 -4.92
CA THR A 34 -12.74 16.22 -3.55
C THR A 34 -11.52 16.79 -2.82
N LEU A 35 -10.32 16.46 -3.29
CA LEU A 35 -9.06 16.95 -2.75
C LEU A 35 -8.69 18.27 -3.41
N ASN A 36 -8.14 19.20 -2.60
CA ASN A 36 -7.50 20.37 -3.17
C ASN A 36 -6.13 20.02 -3.81
N ALA A 37 -5.55 20.95 -4.56
CA ALA A 37 -4.31 20.71 -5.30
C ALA A 37 -3.13 20.32 -4.39
N LYS A 38 -3.01 20.95 -3.22
CA LYS A 38 -1.95 20.62 -2.24
C LYS A 38 -2.13 19.27 -1.61
N GLU A 39 -3.37 18.93 -1.23
CA GLU A 39 -3.69 17.62 -0.67
C GLU A 39 -3.41 16.51 -1.68
N TRP A 40 -3.80 16.70 -2.93
CA TRP A 40 -3.52 15.74 -3.99
C TRP A 40 -2.02 15.58 -4.24
N LYS A 41 -1.29 16.68 -4.25
CA LYS A 41 0.16 16.64 -4.40
C LYS A 41 0.83 15.93 -3.22
N PHE A 42 0.36 16.16 -2.00
CA PHE A 42 0.82 15.41 -0.82
C PHE A 42 0.60 13.90 -0.97
N VAL A 43 -0.59 13.48 -1.38
CA VAL A 43 -0.89 12.05 -1.63
C VAL A 43 0.05 11.46 -2.68
N THR A 44 0.26 12.15 -3.77
CA THR A 44 1.14 11.70 -4.86
C THR A 44 2.58 11.57 -4.40
N GLU A 45 3.14 12.58 -3.72
CA GLU A 45 4.51 12.55 -3.21
C GLU A 45 4.72 11.47 -2.15
N LEU A 46 3.76 11.31 -1.24
CA LEU A 46 3.83 10.30 -0.19
C LEU A 46 3.80 8.88 -0.77
N VAL A 47 2.86 8.59 -1.64
CA VAL A 47 2.65 7.23 -2.16
C VAL A 47 3.70 6.84 -3.19
N SER A 48 4.06 7.75 -4.12
CA SER A 48 5.12 7.48 -5.10
C SER A 48 6.51 7.36 -4.46
N GLY A 49 6.72 7.99 -3.32
CA GLY A 49 7.95 7.94 -2.54
C GLY A 49 7.92 6.96 -1.36
N ASP A 50 6.96 6.02 -1.32
CA ASP A 50 6.85 5.05 -0.22
C ASP A 50 8.20 4.36 0.07
N GLY A 51 8.64 4.46 1.33
CA GLY A 51 9.92 3.93 1.80
C GLY A 51 11.16 4.81 1.53
N ARG A 52 11.01 5.93 0.82
CA ARG A 52 12.10 6.86 0.49
C ARG A 52 11.86 8.28 0.99
N VAL A 53 10.60 8.66 1.11
CA VAL A 53 10.17 10.02 1.48
C VAL A 53 9.41 9.94 2.80
N THR A 54 9.77 10.80 3.76
CA THR A 54 9.04 10.92 5.02
C THR A 54 7.74 11.70 4.81
N MET A 55 6.78 11.52 5.70
CA MET A 55 5.52 12.28 5.67
C MET A 55 5.75 13.81 5.72
N LYS A 56 6.72 14.25 6.52
CA LYS A 56 7.13 15.66 6.58
C LYS A 56 7.65 16.16 5.25
N GLU A 57 8.52 15.40 4.63
CA GLU A 57 9.12 15.73 3.34
C GLU A 57 8.08 15.78 2.22
N ALA A 58 7.15 14.83 2.20
CA ALA A 58 6.02 14.85 1.28
C ALA A 58 5.15 16.11 1.43
N ALA A 59 4.93 16.57 2.66
CA ALA A 59 4.22 17.82 2.92
C ALA A 59 4.99 19.05 2.39
N ILE A 60 6.29 19.09 2.58
CA ILE A 60 7.14 20.17 2.04
C ILE A 60 7.08 20.20 0.52
N ARG A 61 7.21 19.04 -0.13
CA ARG A 61 7.12 18.91 -1.59
C ARG A 61 5.74 19.27 -2.13
N ALA A 62 4.69 19.07 -1.34
CA ALA A 62 3.33 19.46 -1.69
C ALA A 62 3.08 20.98 -1.61
N GLY A 63 4.01 21.73 -1.00
CA GLY A 63 3.93 23.18 -0.89
C GLY A 63 3.50 23.70 0.49
N TYR A 64 3.50 22.86 1.53
CA TYR A 64 3.30 23.29 2.90
C TYR A 64 4.59 23.88 3.47
N LYS A 65 4.45 24.85 4.36
CA LYS A 65 5.60 25.50 5.01
C LYS A 65 6.40 24.47 5.83
N GLU A 66 7.71 24.56 5.76
CA GLU A 66 8.62 23.65 6.49
C GLU A 66 8.38 23.67 8.00
N SER A 67 8.10 24.85 8.58
CA SER A 67 7.82 25.03 10.01
C SER A 67 6.57 24.28 10.49
N SER A 68 5.59 24.09 9.63
CA SER A 68 4.33 23.42 9.93
C SER A 68 4.18 22.04 9.25
N ALA A 69 5.17 21.62 8.47
CA ALA A 69 5.08 20.42 7.66
C ALA A 69 4.83 19.14 8.46
N SER A 70 5.47 18.98 9.61
CA SER A 70 5.26 17.81 10.49
C SER A 70 3.83 17.73 11.02
N VAL A 71 3.29 18.86 11.47
CA VAL A 71 1.92 18.96 12.01
C VAL A 71 0.90 18.76 10.88
N MET A 72 1.14 19.36 9.73
CA MET A 72 0.27 19.20 8.55
C MET A 72 0.27 17.76 8.04
N ALA A 73 1.43 17.11 7.96
CA ALA A 73 1.54 15.71 7.57
C ALA A 73 0.77 14.81 8.52
N TRP A 74 0.89 15.02 9.83
CA TRP A 74 0.13 14.28 10.82
C TRP A 74 -1.39 14.48 10.65
N LYS A 75 -1.85 15.72 10.47
CA LYS A 75 -3.27 16.03 10.23
C LYS A 75 -3.79 15.39 8.95
N LEU A 76 -3.03 15.43 7.87
CA LEU A 76 -3.41 14.86 6.57
C LEU A 76 -3.49 13.33 6.59
N THR A 77 -2.70 12.67 7.43
CA THR A 77 -2.69 11.21 7.58
C THR A 77 -3.60 10.70 8.69
N ASN A 78 -4.25 11.61 9.43
CA ASN A 78 -5.19 11.24 10.48
C ASN A 78 -6.60 11.04 9.89
N PRO A 79 -7.18 9.82 9.96
CA PRO A 79 -8.50 9.52 9.41
C PRO A 79 -9.64 10.25 10.12
N GLU A 80 -9.45 10.67 11.36
CA GLU A 80 -10.45 11.43 12.11
C GLU A 80 -10.53 12.90 11.65
N ILE A 81 -9.41 13.46 11.19
CA ILE A 81 -9.33 14.86 10.75
C ILE A 81 -9.55 14.98 9.25
N ASN A 82 -8.88 14.16 8.46
CA ASN A 82 -8.89 14.19 7.00
C ASN A 82 -9.20 12.81 6.40
N PRO A 83 -10.40 12.26 6.58
CA PRO A 83 -10.75 10.93 6.08
C PRO A 83 -10.67 10.82 4.55
N HIS A 84 -10.94 11.92 3.83
CA HIS A 84 -10.86 11.98 2.36
C HIS A 84 -9.42 11.87 1.85
N VAL A 85 -8.44 12.44 2.55
CA VAL A 85 -7.02 12.32 2.20
C VAL A 85 -6.52 10.91 2.46
N VAL A 86 -6.87 10.33 3.61
CA VAL A 86 -6.51 8.94 3.95
C VAL A 86 -7.10 7.95 2.95
N ALA A 87 -8.36 8.13 2.56
CA ALA A 87 -9.00 7.32 1.52
C ALA A 87 -8.28 7.45 0.17
N ALA A 88 -7.84 8.64 -0.22
CA ALA A 88 -7.08 8.87 -1.44
C ALA A 88 -5.70 8.20 -1.40
N ILE A 89 -5.01 8.21 -0.25
CA ILE A 89 -3.73 7.50 -0.06
C ILE A 89 -3.92 6.00 -0.28
N GLN A 90 -4.92 5.41 0.35
CA GLN A 90 -5.22 3.99 0.22
C GLN A 90 -5.60 3.59 -1.21
N ALA A 91 -6.45 4.39 -1.86
CA ALA A 91 -6.87 4.16 -3.24
C ALA A 91 -5.69 4.26 -4.23
N TYR A 92 -4.80 5.22 -4.06
CA TYR A 92 -3.65 5.38 -4.93
C TYR A 92 -2.62 4.26 -4.73
N ARG A 93 -2.39 3.82 -3.49
CA ARG A 93 -1.57 2.62 -3.21
C ARG A 93 -2.14 1.37 -3.88
N ALA A 94 -3.44 1.16 -3.76
CA ALA A 94 -4.12 0.02 -4.40
C ALA A 94 -4.01 0.06 -5.93
N GLU A 95 -4.14 1.24 -6.53
CA GLU A 95 -3.97 1.43 -7.98
C GLU A 95 -2.54 1.09 -8.42
N LEU A 96 -1.53 1.59 -7.71
CA LEU A 96 -0.13 1.30 -8.03
C LEU A 96 0.21 -0.18 -7.84
N ASN A 97 -0.27 -0.80 -6.77
CA ASN A 97 -0.09 -2.22 -6.54
C ASN A 97 -0.72 -3.07 -7.65
N SER A 98 -1.91 -2.71 -8.09
CA SER A 98 -2.58 -3.36 -9.22
C SER A 98 -1.82 -3.16 -10.52
N LYS A 99 -1.40 -1.92 -10.81
CA LYS A 99 -0.69 -1.56 -12.03
C LYS A 99 0.66 -2.25 -12.16
N TYR A 100 1.42 -2.29 -11.08
CA TYR A 100 2.75 -2.91 -11.07
C TYR A 100 2.74 -4.36 -10.60
N ASN A 101 1.54 -4.88 -10.22
CA ASN A 101 1.34 -6.24 -9.76
C ASN A 101 2.31 -6.61 -8.62
N THR A 102 2.53 -5.68 -7.70
CA THR A 102 3.38 -5.84 -6.53
C THR A 102 2.59 -6.46 -5.39
N SER A 103 2.37 -7.76 -5.44
CA SER A 103 1.85 -8.51 -4.31
C SER A 103 2.98 -9.17 -3.51
N TYR A 104 2.72 -9.49 -2.26
CA TYR A 104 3.65 -10.25 -1.43
C TYR A 104 4.02 -11.59 -2.09
N GLU A 105 3.04 -12.31 -2.59
CA GLU A 105 3.24 -13.60 -3.26
C GLU A 105 4.12 -13.47 -4.51
N ARG A 106 3.91 -12.41 -5.29
CA ARG A 106 4.75 -12.14 -6.44
C ARG A 106 6.18 -11.80 -6.04
N HIS A 107 6.35 -10.95 -5.04
CA HIS A 107 7.67 -10.61 -4.52
C HIS A 107 8.44 -11.85 -4.05
N MET A 108 7.77 -12.73 -3.29
CA MET A 108 8.35 -13.98 -2.83
C MET A 108 8.73 -14.91 -3.98
N ARG A 109 7.89 -14.98 -5.01
CA ARG A 109 8.13 -15.78 -6.22
C ARG A 109 9.29 -15.25 -7.04
N ASP A 110 9.36 -13.94 -7.24
CA ASP A 110 10.44 -13.29 -8.00
C ASP A 110 11.79 -13.48 -7.30
N LEU A 111 11.85 -13.34 -5.98
CA LEU A 111 13.06 -13.61 -5.19
C LEU A 111 13.48 -15.10 -5.27
N GLN A 112 12.52 -16.03 -5.27
CA GLN A 112 12.82 -17.44 -5.48
C GLN A 112 13.41 -17.71 -6.87
N LEU A 113 12.85 -17.09 -7.90
CA LEU A 113 13.35 -17.22 -9.27
C LEU A 113 14.76 -16.66 -9.40
N ILE A 114 15.05 -15.51 -8.79
CA ILE A 114 16.38 -14.90 -8.76
C ILE A 114 17.36 -15.84 -8.06
N ARG A 115 17.00 -16.41 -6.92
CA ARG A 115 17.80 -17.40 -6.18
C ARG A 115 18.15 -18.60 -7.07
N ASP A 116 17.15 -19.20 -7.70
CA ASP A 116 17.32 -20.39 -8.49
C ASP A 116 18.23 -20.14 -9.71
N LYS A 117 18.02 -19.03 -10.42
CA LYS A 117 18.89 -18.62 -11.53
C LYS A 117 20.30 -18.28 -11.08
N ALA A 118 20.47 -17.66 -9.91
CA ALA A 118 21.77 -17.38 -9.36
C ALA A 118 22.55 -18.67 -8.98
N LEU A 119 21.85 -19.67 -8.44
CA LEU A 119 22.44 -20.97 -8.15
C LEU A 119 22.87 -21.70 -9.44
N GLU A 120 22.05 -21.69 -10.47
CA GLU A 120 22.38 -22.28 -11.78
C GLU A 120 23.60 -21.60 -12.41
N ALA A 121 23.73 -20.29 -12.26
CA ALA A 121 24.86 -19.51 -12.78
C ALA A 121 26.11 -19.57 -11.89
N GLY A 122 26.06 -20.23 -10.73
CA GLY A 122 27.16 -20.25 -9.75
C GLY A 122 27.36 -18.94 -8.99
N ALA A 123 26.42 -18.01 -9.06
CA ALA A 123 26.43 -16.73 -8.33
C ALA A 123 25.89 -16.90 -6.90
N TYR A 124 26.62 -17.63 -6.07
CA TYR A 124 26.17 -18.02 -4.73
C TYR A 124 25.91 -16.82 -3.81
N ALA A 125 26.68 -15.77 -3.90
CA ALA A 125 26.47 -14.55 -3.12
C ALA A 125 25.10 -13.91 -3.44
N ALA A 126 24.72 -13.85 -4.72
CA ALA A 126 23.43 -13.35 -5.15
C ALA A 126 22.27 -14.27 -4.68
N ALA A 127 22.46 -15.59 -4.72
CA ALA A 127 21.50 -16.55 -4.21
C ALA A 127 21.24 -16.41 -2.71
N VAL A 128 22.30 -16.25 -1.91
CA VAL A 128 22.23 -16.00 -0.47
C VAL A 128 21.51 -14.67 -0.19
N GLN A 129 21.80 -13.62 -0.93
CA GLN A 129 21.13 -12.32 -0.81
C GLN A 129 19.61 -12.44 -1.09
N ALA A 130 19.23 -13.14 -2.15
CA ALA A 130 17.83 -13.36 -2.49
C ALA A 130 17.09 -14.12 -1.37
N GLU A 131 17.71 -15.18 -0.84
CA GLU A 131 17.13 -15.98 0.25
C GLU A 131 17.04 -15.18 1.56
N TYR A 132 18.03 -14.37 1.87
CA TYR A 132 17.99 -13.46 3.02
C TYR A 132 16.83 -12.46 2.91
N ARG A 133 16.60 -11.88 1.72
CA ARG A 133 15.46 -10.98 1.47
C ARG A 133 14.12 -11.69 1.61
N ARG A 134 14.02 -12.94 1.17
CA ARG A 134 12.82 -13.76 1.40
C ARG A 134 12.57 -13.98 2.90
N GLY A 135 13.60 -14.30 3.65
CA GLY A 135 13.52 -14.45 5.10
C GLY A 135 13.05 -13.16 5.81
N GLN A 136 13.58 -12.01 5.40
CA GLN A 136 13.14 -10.70 5.93
C GLN A 136 11.65 -10.42 5.65
N ALA A 137 11.15 -10.82 4.50
CA ALA A 137 9.74 -10.61 4.13
C ALA A 137 8.78 -11.51 4.92
N LEU A 138 9.26 -12.63 5.44
CA LEU A 138 8.49 -13.54 6.30
C LEU A 138 8.37 -13.04 7.76
N GLY A 139 9.14 -12.05 8.15
CA GLY A 139 9.14 -11.46 9.49
C GLY A 139 10.23 -12.03 10.34
#